data_435103c0f38673a465bcb2b6c6dd6087
#
_entry.id   435103c0f38673a465bcb2b6c6dd6087
#
_cell.length_a   1.000
_cell.length_b   1.000
_cell.length_c   1.000
_cell.angle_alpha   90.00
_cell.angle_beta   90.00
_cell.angle_gamma   90.00
#
_symmetry.space_group_name_H-M   'P 1'
#
loop_
_entity.id
_entity.type
_entity.pdbx_description
1 polymer ?
#
loop_
_entity_poly.entity_id
_entity_poly.type
_entity_poly.pdbx_seq_one_letter_code
_entity_poly.pdbx_strand_id
1 'polypeptide(L)'
;MHVVGSIIARLGSKRLPFKNLLPFAGKPLVGLGIEILRATRLVDEIVVSTESELIARVARDFGATVLRRPEALAQDNVPSVPVFQHIVENFPCDVHVNFNINLPLCEPAVVDRAVELAIEKEEALSVPYAAWAQTAHRLRNYGDPWAPEKKAFLFEDSRAGPLDVHTLEDLLEVYRAKQGRIEGW
;
A
#
# COMPACT_ATOMS: atom_id res chain seq x y z
N MET A 1 0.86 15.21 14.68
CA MET A 1 0.71 13.80 14.28
C MET A 1 1.30 13.66 12.89
N HIS A 2 2.23 12.74 12.69
CA HIS A 2 2.89 12.48 11.42
C HIS A 2 2.48 11.11 10.88
N VAL A 3 1.96 11.07 9.65
CA VAL A 3 1.44 9.86 9.01
C VAL A 3 2.29 9.50 7.79
N VAL A 4 2.89 8.32 7.82
CA VAL A 4 3.64 7.77 6.69
C VAL A 4 2.76 6.80 5.91
N GLY A 5 2.48 7.15 4.65
CA GLY A 5 1.86 6.27 3.67
C GLY A 5 2.92 5.44 2.95
N SER A 6 2.74 4.12 2.88
CA SER A 6 3.72 3.27 2.23
C SER A 6 3.14 2.42 1.11
N ILE A 7 4.00 2.08 0.17
CA ILE A 7 3.81 1.04 -0.83
C ILE A 7 4.96 0.04 -0.70
N ILE A 8 4.64 -1.24 -0.50
CA ILE A 8 5.62 -2.32 -0.54
C ILE A 8 5.57 -2.98 -1.93
N ALA A 9 6.53 -2.66 -2.78
CA ALA A 9 6.57 -3.15 -4.15
C ALA A 9 7.87 -3.91 -4.42
N ARG A 10 7.78 -5.15 -4.94
CA ARG A 10 8.92 -5.93 -5.38
C ARG A 10 8.85 -6.20 -6.89
N LEU A 11 10.00 -6.47 -7.51
CA LEU A 11 10.04 -6.76 -8.94
C LEU A 11 9.51 -8.17 -9.24
N GLY A 12 9.82 -9.13 -8.37
CA GLY A 12 9.50 -10.55 -8.55
C GLY A 12 8.05 -10.88 -8.24
N SER A 13 7.12 -10.59 -9.15
CA SER A 13 5.75 -11.11 -9.09
C SER A 13 5.64 -12.41 -9.86
N LYS A 14 5.25 -13.52 -9.19
CA LYS A 14 5.21 -14.86 -9.80
C LYS A 14 4.09 -15.04 -10.83
N ARG A 15 2.89 -14.51 -10.53
CA ARG A 15 1.69 -14.66 -11.37
C ARG A 15 1.63 -13.67 -12.52
N LEU A 16 2.16 -12.47 -12.32
CA LEU A 16 2.19 -11.40 -13.31
C LEU A 16 3.56 -10.72 -13.25
N PRO A 17 4.53 -11.13 -14.12
CA PRO A 17 5.88 -10.56 -14.13
C PRO A 17 5.85 -9.04 -14.26
N PHE A 18 6.71 -8.35 -13.52
CA PHE A 18 6.82 -6.90 -13.51
C PHE A 18 5.53 -6.15 -13.16
N LYS A 19 4.58 -6.79 -12.49
CA LYS A 19 3.24 -6.26 -12.20
C LYS A 19 3.24 -4.78 -11.79
N ASN A 20 4.13 -4.41 -10.87
CA ASN A 20 4.19 -3.07 -10.30
C ASN A 20 4.65 -1.98 -11.29
N LEU A 21 5.24 -2.40 -12.42
CA LEU A 21 5.68 -1.53 -13.52
C LEU A 21 4.75 -1.59 -14.74
N LEU A 22 3.79 -2.51 -14.76
CA LEU A 22 2.84 -2.60 -15.88
C LEU A 22 1.99 -1.33 -15.96
N PRO A 23 1.79 -0.83 -17.20
CA PRO A 23 0.99 0.36 -17.40
C PRO A 23 -0.49 0.08 -17.14
N PHE A 24 -1.08 0.90 -16.31
CA PHE A 24 -2.51 0.96 -16.07
C PHE A 24 -2.99 2.38 -16.34
N ALA A 25 -3.91 2.56 -17.29
CA ALA A 25 -4.36 3.88 -17.74
C ALA A 25 -3.20 4.86 -18.04
N GLY A 26 -2.16 4.37 -18.74
CA GLY A 26 -0.99 5.17 -19.11
C GLY A 26 0.05 5.39 -18.01
N LYS A 27 -0.11 4.82 -16.82
CA LYS A 27 0.81 4.97 -15.68
C LYS A 27 1.16 3.59 -15.09
N PRO A 28 2.41 3.37 -14.63
CA PRO A 28 2.74 2.13 -13.93
C PRO A 28 1.94 2.01 -12.62
N LEU A 29 1.58 0.78 -12.22
CA LEU A 29 0.76 0.54 -11.01
C LEU A 29 1.36 1.21 -9.76
N VAL A 30 2.69 1.17 -9.59
CA VAL A 30 3.33 1.84 -8.45
C VAL A 30 3.14 3.36 -8.52
N GLY A 31 3.20 3.97 -9.70
CA GLY A 31 2.95 5.39 -9.89
C GLY A 31 1.52 5.78 -9.56
N LEU A 32 0.56 4.97 -10.00
CA LEU A 32 -0.85 5.18 -9.68
C LEU A 32 -1.11 5.07 -8.16
N GLY A 33 -0.48 4.10 -7.49
CA GLY A 33 -0.58 3.97 -6.04
C GLY A 33 -0.02 5.19 -5.29
N ILE A 34 1.08 5.76 -5.78
CA ILE A 34 1.64 7.00 -5.23
C ILE A 34 0.67 8.17 -5.39
N GLU A 35 -0.01 8.28 -6.54
CA GLU A 35 -1.02 9.33 -6.76
C GLU A 35 -2.24 9.16 -5.86
N ILE A 36 -2.69 7.92 -5.61
CA ILE A 36 -3.78 7.65 -4.65
C ILE A 36 -3.37 8.10 -3.25
N LEU A 37 -2.16 7.74 -2.78
CA LEU A 37 -1.66 8.19 -1.48
C LEU A 37 -1.52 9.72 -1.41
N ARG A 38 -1.06 10.36 -2.49
CA ARG A 38 -0.93 11.82 -2.55
C ARG A 38 -2.29 12.55 -2.48
N ALA A 39 -3.34 11.91 -2.95
CA ALA A 39 -4.70 12.46 -2.93
C ALA A 39 -5.41 12.26 -1.58
N THR A 40 -4.81 11.58 -0.60
CA THR A 40 -5.32 11.46 0.75
C THR A 40 -5.18 12.79 1.51
N ARG A 41 -5.97 12.96 2.56
CA ARG A 41 -5.93 14.16 3.42
C ARG A 41 -4.98 14.02 4.60
N LEU A 42 -4.68 12.77 5.01
CA LEU A 42 -4.02 12.48 6.27
C LEU A 42 -2.58 11.99 6.11
N VAL A 43 -2.16 11.58 4.91
CA VAL A 43 -0.78 11.14 4.65
C VAL A 43 0.14 12.35 4.44
N ASP A 44 1.18 12.46 5.26
CA ASP A 44 2.16 13.55 5.21
C ASP A 44 3.37 13.19 4.34
N GLU A 45 3.80 11.93 4.35
CA GLU A 45 4.95 11.45 3.60
C GLU A 45 4.64 10.12 2.91
N ILE A 46 5.11 9.96 1.66
CA ILE A 46 4.92 8.74 0.87
C ILE A 46 6.25 8.02 0.69
N VAL A 47 6.31 6.77 1.15
CA VAL A 47 7.49 5.91 1.08
C VAL A 47 7.22 4.68 0.23
N VAL A 48 8.07 4.42 -0.77
CA VAL A 48 8.06 3.16 -1.53
C VAL A 48 9.21 2.29 -1.06
N SER A 49 8.89 1.15 -0.43
CA SER A 49 9.86 0.15 0.00
C SER A 49 10.04 -0.89 -1.12
N THR A 50 11.26 -0.95 -1.68
CA THR A 50 11.57 -1.86 -2.80
C THR A 50 13.05 -2.27 -2.81
N GLU A 51 13.32 -3.49 -3.27
CA GLU A 51 14.66 -3.98 -3.59
C GLU A 51 15.08 -3.61 -5.02
N SER A 52 14.11 -3.25 -5.87
CA SER A 52 14.32 -3.03 -7.31
C SER A 52 14.68 -1.59 -7.63
N GLU A 53 15.81 -1.39 -8.32
CA GLU A 53 16.18 -0.05 -8.80
C GLU A 53 15.21 0.48 -9.89
N LEU A 54 14.59 -0.40 -10.69
CA LEU A 54 13.59 -0.01 -11.67
C LEU A 54 12.34 0.60 -11.00
N ILE A 55 11.82 -0.09 -9.96
CA ILE A 55 10.69 0.43 -9.16
C ILE A 55 11.09 1.70 -8.43
N ALA A 56 12.29 1.72 -7.85
CA ALA A 56 12.82 2.89 -7.14
C ALA A 56 12.89 4.13 -8.03
N ARG A 57 13.34 3.97 -9.28
CA ARG A 57 13.40 5.07 -10.24
C ARG A 57 12.02 5.62 -10.56
N VAL A 58 11.07 4.73 -10.90
CA VAL A 58 9.68 5.13 -11.15
C VAL A 58 9.07 5.82 -9.92
N ALA A 59 9.31 5.30 -8.71
CA ALA A 59 8.79 5.90 -7.50
C ALA A 59 9.31 7.34 -7.28
N ARG A 60 10.62 7.58 -7.54
CA ARG A 60 11.21 8.93 -7.48
C ARG A 60 10.62 9.85 -8.55
N ASP A 61 10.42 9.37 -9.78
CA ASP A 61 9.83 10.15 -10.88
C ASP A 61 8.39 10.57 -10.55
N PHE A 62 7.68 9.76 -9.75
CA PHE A 62 6.36 10.10 -9.19
C PHE A 62 6.44 10.88 -7.87
N GLY A 63 7.63 11.26 -7.41
CA GLY A 63 7.83 12.13 -6.25
C GLY A 63 7.63 11.44 -4.90
N ALA A 64 7.81 10.13 -4.81
CA ALA A 64 7.84 9.41 -3.53
C ALA A 64 9.28 9.27 -3.00
N THR A 65 9.41 9.20 -1.69
CA THR A 65 10.65 8.79 -1.03
C THR A 65 10.86 7.28 -1.21
N VAL A 66 12.08 6.86 -1.49
CA VAL A 66 12.41 5.44 -1.69
C VAL A 66 13.19 4.91 -0.51
N LEU A 67 12.70 3.84 0.10
CA LEU A 67 13.42 3.02 1.06
C LEU A 67 13.98 1.78 0.36
N ARG A 68 15.30 1.65 0.31
CA ARG A 68 15.93 0.43 -0.20
C ARG A 68 15.66 -0.73 0.75
N ARG A 69 14.86 -1.69 0.28
CA ARG A 69 14.50 -2.87 1.06
C ARG A 69 15.60 -3.94 0.96
N PRO A 70 16.12 -4.47 2.09
CA PRO A 70 17.01 -5.62 2.06
C PRO A 70 16.39 -6.83 1.34
N GLU A 71 17.22 -7.58 0.60
CA GLU A 71 16.73 -8.76 -0.14
C GLU A 71 16.07 -9.80 0.78
N ALA A 72 16.55 -9.94 2.02
CA ALA A 72 15.94 -10.82 3.02
C ALA A 72 14.47 -10.47 3.30
N LEU A 73 14.08 -9.19 3.21
CA LEU A 73 12.70 -8.70 3.38
C LEU A 73 11.90 -8.71 2.07
N ALA A 74 12.52 -9.04 0.94
CA ALA A 74 11.87 -9.08 -0.37
C ALA A 74 11.44 -10.49 -0.80
N GLN A 75 11.71 -11.51 0.02
CA GLN A 75 11.39 -12.90 -0.27
C GLN A 75 9.87 -13.15 -0.24
N ASP A 76 9.43 -14.17 -0.99
CA ASP A 76 8.00 -14.52 -1.12
C ASP A 76 7.32 -14.94 0.19
N ASN A 77 8.08 -15.53 1.09
CA ASN A 77 7.61 -16.05 2.37
C ASN A 77 7.67 -15.02 3.51
N VAL A 78 8.15 -13.80 3.23
CA VAL A 78 8.20 -12.73 4.22
C VAL A 78 6.84 -12.06 4.31
N PRO A 79 6.19 -12.04 5.49
CA PRO A 79 4.93 -11.33 5.67
C PRO A 79 5.14 -9.81 5.64
N SER A 80 4.05 -9.06 5.53
CA SER A 80 4.10 -7.60 5.37
C SER A 80 4.63 -6.87 6.62
N VAL A 81 4.32 -7.36 7.82
CA VAL A 81 4.64 -6.66 9.09
C VAL A 81 6.14 -6.39 9.27
N PRO A 82 7.07 -7.32 9.07
CA PRO A 82 8.51 -7.03 9.11
C PRO A 82 8.94 -5.93 8.13
N VAL A 83 8.29 -5.84 6.97
CA VAL A 83 8.57 -4.76 6.01
C VAL A 83 8.04 -3.43 6.53
N PHE A 84 6.87 -3.41 7.17
CA PHE A 84 6.32 -2.20 7.80
C PHE A 84 7.19 -1.73 8.97
N GLN A 85 7.69 -2.67 9.79
CA GLN A 85 8.64 -2.36 10.86
C GLN A 85 9.90 -1.70 10.32
N HIS A 86 10.50 -2.25 9.25
CA HIS A 86 11.65 -1.66 8.58
C HIS A 86 11.35 -0.25 8.04
N ILE A 87 10.11 0.03 7.59
CA ILE A 87 9.71 1.37 7.15
C ILE A 87 9.69 2.34 8.34
N VAL A 88 9.00 2.01 9.43
CA VAL A 88 8.87 2.92 10.59
C VAL A 88 10.16 3.09 11.40
N GLU A 89 11.11 2.18 11.26
CA GLU A 89 12.47 2.32 11.80
C GLU A 89 13.28 3.39 11.05
N ASN A 90 13.07 3.52 9.74
CA ASN A 90 13.78 4.48 8.89
C ASN A 90 13.00 5.79 8.70
N PHE A 91 11.70 5.78 8.84
CA PHE A 91 10.78 6.91 8.73
C PHE A 91 9.90 6.99 9.98
N PRO A 92 10.41 7.63 11.06
CA PRO A 92 9.64 7.76 12.30
C PRO A 92 8.32 8.48 12.08
N CYS A 93 7.23 7.89 12.56
CA CYS A 93 5.88 8.42 12.41
C CYS A 93 5.02 8.08 13.64
N ASP A 94 3.85 8.69 13.73
CA ASP A 94 2.82 8.33 14.72
C ASP A 94 1.95 7.18 14.20
N VAL A 95 1.58 7.25 12.91
CA VAL A 95 0.79 6.24 12.21
C VAL A 95 1.45 5.88 10.90
N HIS A 96 1.52 4.60 10.61
CA HIS A 96 1.90 4.05 9.32
C HIS A 96 0.66 3.50 8.62
N VAL A 97 0.49 3.76 7.34
CA VAL A 97 -0.54 3.11 6.50
C VAL A 97 0.08 2.53 5.25
N ASN A 98 -0.10 1.23 5.04
CA ASN A 98 0.27 0.59 3.78
C ASN A 98 -0.92 0.61 2.82
N PHE A 99 -0.67 1.09 1.61
CA PHE A 99 -1.61 0.99 0.49
C PHE A 99 -1.25 -0.20 -0.40
N ASN A 100 -2.22 -1.09 -0.62
CA ASN A 100 -2.08 -2.23 -1.51
C ASN A 100 -2.39 -1.83 -2.97
N ILE A 101 -1.35 -1.61 -3.76
CA ILE A 101 -1.47 -1.17 -5.17
C ILE A 101 -2.13 -2.19 -6.09
N ASN A 102 -2.44 -3.40 -5.60
CA ASN A 102 -3.24 -4.36 -6.36
C ASN A 102 -4.69 -3.91 -6.52
N LEU A 103 -5.15 -2.92 -5.74
CA LEU A 103 -6.48 -2.31 -5.86
C LEU A 103 -6.39 -0.91 -6.49
N PRO A 104 -6.10 -0.81 -7.79
CA PRO A 104 -5.81 0.46 -8.47
C PRO A 104 -7.04 1.36 -8.65
N LEU A 105 -8.24 0.87 -8.33
CA LEU A 105 -9.49 1.64 -8.36
C LEU A 105 -9.91 2.13 -6.96
N CYS A 106 -9.08 1.91 -5.94
CA CYS A 106 -9.36 2.37 -4.58
C CYS A 106 -9.42 3.90 -4.52
N GLU A 107 -10.42 4.41 -3.82
CA GLU A 107 -10.52 5.84 -3.55
C GLU A 107 -9.62 6.24 -2.35
N PRO A 108 -8.97 7.42 -2.39
CA PRO A 108 -8.12 7.91 -1.29
C PRO A 108 -8.80 7.92 0.08
N ALA A 109 -10.11 8.15 0.12
CA ALA A 109 -10.90 8.17 1.33
C ALA A 109 -10.86 6.86 2.15
N VAL A 110 -10.58 5.71 1.51
CA VAL A 110 -10.40 4.42 2.22
C VAL A 110 -9.12 4.44 3.04
N VAL A 111 -8.06 5.03 2.50
CA VAL A 111 -6.78 5.18 3.21
C VAL A 111 -6.94 6.14 4.40
N ASP A 112 -7.59 7.30 4.19
CA ASP A 112 -7.91 8.24 5.27
C ASP A 112 -8.71 7.54 6.38
N ARG A 113 -9.72 6.73 6.01
CA ARG A 113 -10.54 5.99 6.98
C ARG A 113 -9.73 4.96 7.76
N ALA A 114 -8.79 4.26 7.10
CA ALA A 114 -7.90 3.33 7.79
C ALA A 114 -7.03 4.05 8.84
N VAL A 115 -6.49 5.22 8.51
CA VAL A 115 -5.70 6.05 9.43
C VAL A 115 -6.54 6.50 10.62
N GLU A 116 -7.74 7.05 10.39
CA GLU A 116 -8.66 7.49 11.45
C GLU A 116 -8.97 6.34 12.44
N LEU A 117 -9.28 5.16 11.90
CA LEU A 117 -9.56 3.98 12.71
C LEU A 117 -8.32 3.45 13.45
N ALA A 118 -7.13 3.52 12.83
CA ALA A 118 -5.90 3.11 13.51
C ALA A 118 -5.54 4.04 14.67
N ILE A 119 -5.83 5.34 14.57
CA ILE A 119 -5.66 6.28 15.69
C ILE A 119 -6.55 5.87 16.87
N GLU A 120 -7.77 5.42 16.60
CA GLU A 120 -8.74 5.05 17.63
C GLU A 120 -8.52 3.62 18.19
N LYS A 121 -8.15 2.68 17.33
CA LYS A 121 -8.11 1.23 17.61
C LYS A 121 -6.70 0.63 17.62
N GLU A 122 -5.67 1.43 17.38
CA GLU A 122 -4.24 1.09 17.18
C GLU A 122 -3.94 0.37 15.87
N GLU A 123 -4.89 -0.33 15.27
CA GLU A 123 -4.72 -1.05 14.00
C GLU A 123 -6.06 -1.18 13.27
N ALA A 124 -6.08 -0.88 11.97
CA ALA A 124 -7.26 -1.02 11.12
C ALA A 124 -6.89 -1.57 9.73
N LEU A 125 -7.71 -2.45 9.23
CA LEU A 125 -7.54 -3.12 7.92
C LEU A 125 -8.86 -3.06 7.14
N SER A 126 -8.80 -2.51 5.92
CA SER A 126 -9.97 -2.49 5.04
C SER A 126 -10.26 -3.87 4.44
N VAL A 127 -11.53 -4.14 4.20
CA VAL A 127 -12.01 -5.31 3.47
C VAL A 127 -12.80 -4.83 2.25
N PRO A 128 -12.32 -5.10 1.02
CA PRO A 128 -11.08 -5.78 0.66
C PRO A 128 -9.82 -5.03 1.13
N TYR A 129 -8.69 -5.76 1.20
CA TYR A 129 -7.41 -5.21 1.67
C TYR A 129 -6.85 -4.18 0.67
N ALA A 130 -7.26 -2.95 0.82
CA ALA A 130 -6.68 -1.80 0.12
C ALA A 130 -5.75 -0.98 1.03
N ALA A 131 -6.14 -0.78 2.28
CA ALA A 131 -5.37 -0.03 3.26
C ALA A 131 -5.24 -0.79 4.58
N TRP A 132 -4.02 -0.84 5.10
CA TRP A 132 -3.71 -1.40 6.42
C TRP A 132 -2.92 -0.38 7.22
N ALA A 133 -3.54 0.19 8.24
CA ALA A 133 -2.96 1.23 9.07
C ALA A 133 -2.69 0.72 10.49
N GLN A 134 -1.56 1.11 11.06
CA GLN A 134 -1.16 0.83 12.44
C GLN A 134 -0.51 2.05 13.07
N THR A 135 -0.68 2.24 14.37
CA THR A 135 0.19 3.15 15.11
C THR A 135 1.62 2.61 15.13
N ALA A 136 2.61 3.50 15.19
CA ALA A 136 4.01 3.08 15.30
C ALA A 136 4.26 2.28 16.60
N HIS A 137 3.52 2.59 17.67
CA HIS A 137 3.55 1.80 18.91
C HIS A 137 3.10 0.35 18.66
N ARG A 138 1.97 0.18 17.96
CA ARG A 138 1.44 -1.15 17.60
C ARG A 138 2.46 -1.94 16.78
N LEU A 139 3.08 -1.32 15.76
CA LEU A 139 4.05 -1.99 14.89
C LEU A 139 5.32 -2.43 15.63
N ARG A 140 5.86 -1.59 16.52
CA ARG A 140 7.06 -1.95 17.31
C ARG A 140 6.84 -3.15 18.22
N ASN A 141 5.60 -3.31 18.73
CA ASN A 141 5.23 -4.39 19.63
C ASN A 141 4.50 -5.55 18.92
N TYR A 142 4.53 -5.57 17.59
CA TYR A 142 3.86 -6.61 16.83
C TYR A 142 4.59 -7.94 16.97
N GLY A 143 3.87 -8.98 17.44
CA GLY A 143 4.46 -10.30 17.70
C GLY A 143 5.21 -10.41 19.02
N ASP A 144 5.15 -9.42 19.90
CA ASP A 144 5.65 -9.53 21.26
C ASP A 144 4.83 -10.60 22.01
N PRO A 145 5.46 -11.73 22.47
CA PRO A 145 4.76 -12.79 23.16
C PRO A 145 4.17 -12.36 24.53
N TRP A 146 4.62 -11.25 25.07
CA TRP A 146 4.14 -10.68 26.32
C TRP A 146 3.03 -9.63 26.13
N ALA A 147 2.83 -9.16 24.89
CA ALA A 147 1.72 -8.26 24.59
C ALA A 147 0.43 -9.06 24.39
N PRO A 148 -0.74 -8.55 24.85
CA PRO A 148 -2.02 -9.18 24.54
C PRO A 148 -2.18 -9.32 23.03
N GLU A 149 -2.63 -10.49 22.56
CA GLU A 149 -2.93 -10.71 21.15
C GLU A 149 -4.05 -9.75 20.73
N LYS A 150 -3.70 -8.75 19.94
CA LYS A 150 -4.65 -7.79 19.39
C LYS A 150 -4.90 -8.12 17.93
N LYS A 151 -6.16 -8.28 17.56
CA LYS A 151 -6.56 -8.42 16.15
C LYS A 151 -6.75 -7.03 15.53
N ALA A 152 -6.41 -6.91 14.25
CA ALA A 152 -6.72 -5.72 13.49
C ALA A 152 -8.23 -5.45 13.49
N PHE A 153 -8.62 -4.18 13.63
CA PHE A 153 -10.01 -3.77 13.43
C PHE A 153 -10.33 -3.83 11.94
N LEU A 154 -11.23 -4.73 11.55
CA LEU A 154 -11.66 -4.88 10.17
C LEU A 154 -12.81 -3.92 9.86
N PHE A 155 -12.74 -3.24 8.72
CA PHE A 155 -13.82 -2.40 8.24
C PHE A 155 -14.07 -2.64 6.75
N GLU A 156 -15.34 -2.74 6.39
CA GLU A 156 -15.76 -2.85 4.99
C GLU A 156 -15.91 -1.46 4.37
N ASP A 157 -15.40 -1.30 3.15
CA ASP A 157 -15.56 -0.07 2.39
C ASP A 157 -15.60 -0.40 0.88
N SER A 158 -16.75 -0.19 0.26
CA SER A 158 -16.96 -0.45 -1.17
C SER A 158 -16.07 0.41 -2.08
N ARG A 159 -15.56 1.55 -1.57
CA ARG A 159 -14.65 2.44 -2.27
C ARG A 159 -13.23 1.87 -2.39
N ALA A 160 -12.92 0.76 -1.69
CA ALA A 160 -11.67 0.03 -1.86
C ALA A 160 -11.52 -0.56 -3.27
N GLY A 161 -12.63 -0.68 -4.00
CA GLY A 161 -12.68 -1.17 -5.38
C GLY A 161 -12.93 -2.67 -5.46
N PRO A 162 -13.58 -3.13 -6.55
CA PRO A 162 -14.02 -4.52 -6.67
C PRO A 162 -12.93 -5.49 -7.15
N LEU A 163 -11.79 -4.99 -7.64
CA LEU A 163 -10.82 -5.79 -8.37
C LEU A 163 -9.43 -5.71 -7.75
N ASP A 164 -8.92 -6.88 -7.34
CA ASP A 164 -7.57 -7.11 -6.82
C ASP A 164 -6.69 -7.74 -7.92
N VAL A 165 -5.72 -6.98 -8.44
CA VAL A 165 -4.91 -7.37 -9.60
C VAL A 165 -3.82 -8.36 -9.20
N HIS A 166 -3.99 -9.60 -9.62
CA HIS A 166 -3.01 -10.67 -9.45
C HIS A 166 -2.58 -11.34 -10.76
N THR A 167 -3.45 -11.34 -11.76
CA THR A 167 -3.24 -11.98 -13.07
C THR A 167 -3.39 -10.95 -14.20
N LEU A 168 -3.10 -11.37 -15.43
CA LEU A 168 -3.34 -10.55 -16.61
C LEU A 168 -4.84 -10.33 -16.84
N GLU A 169 -5.65 -11.35 -16.57
CA GLU A 169 -7.10 -11.28 -16.66
C GLU A 169 -7.66 -10.22 -15.71
N ASP A 170 -7.23 -10.20 -14.45
CA ASP A 170 -7.63 -9.17 -13.48
C ASP A 170 -7.26 -7.77 -13.99
N LEU A 171 -6.04 -7.62 -14.53
CA LEU A 171 -5.59 -6.35 -15.09
C LEU A 171 -6.46 -5.88 -16.25
N LEU A 172 -6.85 -6.80 -17.14
CA LEU A 172 -7.75 -6.51 -18.27
C LEU A 172 -9.15 -6.12 -17.80
N GLU A 173 -9.67 -6.76 -16.76
CA GLU A 173 -10.98 -6.41 -16.17
C GLU A 173 -10.97 -5.01 -15.57
N VAL A 174 -9.91 -4.67 -14.80
CA VAL A 174 -9.74 -3.33 -14.25
C VAL A 174 -9.62 -2.29 -15.37
N TYR A 175 -8.90 -2.62 -16.44
CA TYR A 175 -8.78 -1.75 -17.60
C TYR A 175 -10.14 -1.48 -18.26
N ARG A 176 -10.96 -2.51 -18.47
CA ARG A 176 -12.31 -2.39 -19.00
C ARG A 176 -13.23 -1.58 -18.10
N ALA A 177 -13.19 -1.82 -16.79
CA ALA A 177 -13.98 -1.09 -15.82
C ALA A 177 -13.65 0.41 -15.79
N LYS A 178 -12.38 0.78 -16.07
CA LYS A 178 -11.96 2.16 -16.15
C LYS A 178 -12.29 2.82 -17.50
N GLN A 179 -12.27 2.06 -18.61
CA GLN A 179 -12.73 2.57 -19.91
C GLN A 179 -14.19 3.00 -19.86
N GLY A 180 -15.08 2.22 -19.24
CA GLY A 180 -16.48 2.59 -19.05
C GLY A 180 -16.71 3.86 -18.19
N ARG A 181 -15.66 4.34 -17.46
CA ARG A 181 -15.66 5.63 -16.76
C ARG A 181 -14.99 6.76 -17.57
N ILE A 182 -14.27 6.41 -18.63
CA ILE A 182 -13.55 7.36 -19.50
C ILE A 182 -14.42 7.83 -20.68
N GLU A 183 -15.50 7.12 -20.99
CA GLU A 183 -16.48 7.53 -22.04
C GLU A 183 -17.28 8.79 -21.66
N GLY A 184 -16.89 9.50 -20.62
CA GLY A 184 -17.40 10.81 -20.21
C GLY A 184 -16.43 11.98 -20.45
N TRP A 185 -15.55 11.87 -21.47
CA TRP A 185 -14.68 12.96 -21.92
C TRP A 185 -15.38 13.80 -22.98
#